data_58a4f597882b10da81a5422b553342f7
#
_entry.id   58a4f597882b10da81a5422b553342f7
#
_cell.length_a   1.000
_cell.length_b   1.000
_cell.length_c   1.000
_cell.angle_alpha   90.00
_cell.angle_beta   90.00
_cell.angle_gamma   90.00
#
_symmetry.space_group_name_H-M   'P 1'
#
loop_
_entity.id
_entity.type
_entity.pdbx_description
1 polymer ?
#
loop_
_entity_poly.entity_id
_entity_poly.type
_entity_poly.pdbx_seq_one_letter_code
_entity_poly.pdbx_strand_id
1 'polypeptide(L)'
;MTTRIIPVPPGGVKRYHRFHPRGDLTRAYPELPDYLTPDDAHAIIEAAAPRPRDRLLFNLLWNTGMRISEALSFTLNMVRDNDIRIIGKGGKVRVIPVKSQVVTELYAYAMKNHLDYYYPFFNITRSQAHRLLNKYAKAAGITRPVHCHLFRHGFAVNFLRQTGNIVYLQDLLGHNSIETTRIYVRAALPDVREALEKVEF
;
A
#
# COMPACT_ATOMS: atom_id res chain seq x y z
N MET A 1 7.29 49.06 -5.85
CA MET A 1 8.28 48.01 -6.20
C MET A 1 8.05 47.63 -7.64
N THR A 2 8.99 47.97 -8.53
CA THR A 2 8.82 47.99 -9.97
C THR A 2 9.19 46.63 -10.54
N THR A 3 8.22 45.91 -11.08
CA THR A 3 8.43 44.59 -11.74
C THR A 3 9.21 44.83 -13.04
N ARG A 4 10.45 44.36 -13.12
CA ARG A 4 11.23 44.34 -14.34
C ARG A 4 10.67 43.31 -15.33
N ILE A 5 10.13 43.82 -16.44
CA ILE A 5 9.73 43.00 -17.58
C ILE A 5 11.00 42.69 -18.40
N ILE A 6 11.34 41.43 -18.54
CA ILE A 6 12.43 40.95 -19.44
C ILE A 6 11.88 40.93 -20.87
N PRO A 7 12.48 41.59 -21.83
CA PRO A 7 12.01 41.57 -23.23
C PRO A 7 12.31 40.24 -23.91
N VAL A 8 11.30 39.68 -24.60
CA VAL A 8 11.39 38.46 -25.41
C VAL A 8 11.93 38.83 -26.80
N PRO A 9 12.93 38.09 -27.39
CA PRO A 9 13.47 38.38 -28.69
C PRO A 9 12.47 38.12 -29.85
N PRO A 10 12.55 38.83 -30.98
CA PRO A 10 11.65 38.65 -32.09
C PRO A 10 12.07 37.42 -32.93
N GLY A 11 11.26 36.38 -32.84
CA GLY A 11 11.43 35.15 -33.65
C GLY A 11 10.38 34.14 -33.26
N GLY A 12 9.32 34.04 -34.08
CA GLY A 12 8.33 32.97 -34.18
C GLY A 12 7.92 32.24 -32.91
N VAL A 13 7.10 32.84 -32.13
CA VAL A 13 6.47 32.15 -30.96
C VAL A 13 5.52 31.08 -31.49
N LYS A 14 5.93 29.80 -31.45
CA LYS A 14 4.96 28.71 -31.46
C LYS A 14 4.00 28.98 -30.34
N ARG A 15 2.69 29.15 -30.66
CA ARG A 15 1.62 29.35 -29.68
C ARG A 15 1.68 28.21 -28.72
N TYR A 16 2.33 28.41 -27.56
CA TYR A 16 2.08 27.58 -26.39
C TYR A 16 0.61 27.81 -26.04
N HIS A 17 -0.18 26.75 -26.10
CA HIS A 17 -1.57 26.81 -25.65
C HIS A 17 -1.57 27.47 -24.27
N ARG A 18 -2.34 28.57 -24.17
CA ARG A 18 -2.56 29.33 -22.93
C ARG A 18 -2.82 28.32 -21.82
N PHE A 19 -1.91 28.25 -20.87
CA PHE A 19 -2.09 27.41 -19.68
C PHE A 19 -3.31 27.97 -18.94
N HIS A 20 -4.46 27.34 -19.13
CA HIS A 20 -5.63 27.68 -18.34
C HIS A 20 -5.37 27.18 -16.92
N PRO A 21 -5.35 28.05 -15.89
CA PRO A 21 -5.17 27.65 -14.50
C PRO A 21 -6.35 26.81 -13.98
N ARG A 22 -7.35 26.52 -14.82
CA ARG A 22 -8.47 25.61 -14.60
C ARG A 22 -8.48 24.44 -15.59
N GLY A 23 -7.36 24.12 -16.20
CA GLY A 23 -7.21 22.85 -16.90
C GLY A 23 -7.38 21.76 -15.84
N ASP A 24 -8.42 20.96 -16.05
CA ASP A 24 -8.81 19.85 -15.19
C ASP A 24 -7.63 18.87 -15.04
N LEU A 25 -6.74 19.13 -14.08
CA LEU A 25 -5.63 18.24 -13.73
C LEU A 25 -6.14 16.89 -13.24
N THR A 26 -7.45 16.76 -12.96
CA THR A 26 -8.07 15.50 -12.55
C THR A 26 -8.08 14.49 -13.69
N ARG A 27 -8.09 14.94 -14.97
CA ARG A 27 -7.98 14.04 -16.14
C ARG A 27 -6.58 13.51 -16.42
N ALA A 28 -5.55 14.16 -15.91
CA ALA A 28 -4.17 13.74 -16.13
C ALA A 28 -3.71 12.64 -15.17
N TYR A 29 -4.43 12.43 -14.06
CA TYR A 29 -4.09 11.43 -13.05
C TYR A 29 -5.34 10.72 -12.57
N PRO A 30 -5.34 9.38 -12.49
CA PRO A 30 -6.45 8.63 -11.93
C PRO A 30 -6.76 9.14 -10.51
N GLU A 31 -8.05 9.15 -10.16
CA GLU A 31 -8.48 9.49 -8.80
C GLU A 31 -7.74 8.60 -7.80
N LEU A 32 -7.42 9.21 -6.66
CA LEU A 32 -6.77 8.50 -5.58
C LEU A 32 -7.66 7.34 -5.13
N PRO A 33 -7.18 6.09 -5.14
CA PRO A 33 -7.96 5.01 -4.60
C PRO A 33 -8.18 5.25 -3.10
N ASP A 34 -9.37 4.91 -2.62
CA ASP A 34 -9.64 4.88 -1.19
C ASP A 34 -8.64 3.94 -0.48
N TYR A 35 -8.21 4.28 0.72
CA TYR A 35 -7.21 3.51 1.48
C TYR A 35 -7.49 3.57 2.99
N LEU A 36 -6.96 2.62 3.75
CA LEU A 36 -6.95 2.67 5.20
C LEU A 36 -5.83 3.55 5.70
N THR A 37 -6.14 4.47 6.61
CA THR A 37 -5.11 5.17 7.38
C THR A 37 -4.41 4.20 8.33
N PRO A 38 -3.22 4.54 8.87
CA PRO A 38 -2.60 3.72 9.92
C PRO A 38 -3.54 3.47 11.11
N ASP A 39 -4.28 4.49 11.54
CA ASP A 39 -5.22 4.38 12.67
C ASP A 39 -6.38 3.43 12.34
N ASP A 40 -6.99 3.53 11.15
CA ASP A 40 -8.02 2.60 10.68
C ASP A 40 -7.50 1.15 10.69
N ALA A 41 -6.31 0.93 10.13
CA ALA A 41 -5.73 -0.40 10.03
C ALA A 41 -5.45 -1.00 11.41
N HIS A 42 -4.85 -0.23 12.31
CA HIS A 42 -4.58 -0.66 13.68
C HIS A 42 -5.87 -0.92 14.45
N ALA A 43 -6.88 -0.06 14.33
CA ALA A 43 -8.18 -0.26 14.99
C ALA A 43 -8.87 -1.57 14.53
N ILE A 44 -8.79 -1.90 13.22
CA ILE A 44 -9.31 -3.18 12.69
C ILE A 44 -8.53 -4.37 13.25
N ILE A 45 -7.19 -4.28 13.30
CA ILE A 45 -6.31 -5.34 13.81
C ILE A 45 -6.58 -5.58 15.29
N GLU A 46 -6.74 -4.52 16.09
CA GLU A 46 -7.08 -4.62 17.52
C GLU A 46 -8.49 -5.16 17.75
N ALA A 47 -9.47 -4.74 16.95
CA ALA A 47 -10.82 -5.31 17.02
C ALA A 47 -10.83 -6.82 16.71
N ALA A 48 -9.85 -7.32 15.95
CA ALA A 48 -9.66 -8.74 15.65
C ALA A 48 -8.86 -9.49 16.72
N ALA A 49 -8.30 -8.83 17.74
CA ALA A 49 -7.43 -9.42 18.77
C ALA A 49 -8.05 -10.66 19.48
N PRO A 50 -9.37 -10.74 19.77
CA PRO A 50 -9.96 -11.94 20.36
C PRO A 50 -9.90 -13.19 19.48
N ARG A 51 -9.56 -13.06 18.22
CA ARG A 51 -9.38 -14.15 17.24
C ARG A 51 -7.99 -14.07 16.61
N PRO A 52 -6.96 -14.71 17.19
CA PRO A 52 -5.57 -14.56 16.78
C PRO A 52 -5.30 -14.80 15.28
N ARG A 53 -6.00 -15.78 14.65
CA ARG A 53 -5.93 -16.03 13.22
C ARG A 53 -6.33 -14.79 12.42
N ASP A 54 -7.46 -14.20 12.77
CA ASP A 54 -8.03 -13.07 12.01
C ASP A 54 -7.17 -11.82 12.21
N ARG A 55 -6.68 -11.59 13.44
CA ARG A 55 -5.72 -10.52 13.75
C ARG A 55 -4.43 -10.67 12.91
N LEU A 56 -3.87 -11.88 12.87
CA LEU A 56 -2.66 -12.15 12.09
C LEU A 56 -2.86 -11.94 10.59
N LEU A 57 -4.03 -12.29 10.04
CA LEU A 57 -4.34 -12.02 8.64
C LEU A 57 -4.29 -10.53 8.32
N PHE A 58 -4.96 -9.70 9.11
CA PHE A 58 -4.98 -8.24 8.87
C PHE A 58 -3.64 -7.60 9.19
N ASN A 59 -2.92 -8.08 10.21
CA ASN A 59 -1.57 -7.65 10.52
C ASN A 59 -0.59 -7.97 9.37
N LEU A 60 -0.68 -9.16 8.79
CA LEU A 60 0.12 -9.56 7.64
C LEU A 60 -0.18 -8.67 6.42
N LEU A 61 -1.45 -8.45 6.09
CA LEU A 61 -1.86 -7.57 4.98
C LEU A 61 -1.30 -6.16 5.16
N TRP A 62 -1.37 -5.61 6.38
CA TRP A 62 -0.89 -4.27 6.70
C TRP A 62 0.63 -4.13 6.61
N ASN A 63 1.38 -5.12 7.08
CA ASN A 63 2.85 -5.07 7.09
C ASN A 63 3.52 -5.46 5.77
N THR A 64 2.78 -6.04 4.82
CA THR A 64 3.36 -6.58 3.58
C THR A 64 2.78 -5.98 2.30
N GLY A 65 1.61 -5.38 2.38
CA GLY A 65 0.87 -4.93 1.19
C GLY A 65 0.49 -6.06 0.22
N MET A 66 0.49 -7.33 0.68
CA MET A 66 0.07 -8.48 -0.14
C MET A 66 -1.35 -8.32 -0.68
N ARG A 67 -1.61 -8.93 -1.84
CA ARG A 67 -2.99 -9.15 -2.28
C ARG A 67 -3.67 -10.16 -1.36
N ILE A 68 -4.98 -10.02 -1.15
CA ILE A 68 -5.72 -10.97 -0.32
C ILE A 68 -5.57 -12.43 -0.81
N SER A 69 -5.52 -12.66 -2.11
CA SER A 69 -5.27 -14.00 -2.68
C SER A 69 -3.90 -14.55 -2.30
N GLU A 70 -2.88 -13.70 -2.26
CA GLU A 70 -1.52 -14.09 -1.86
C GLU A 70 -1.48 -14.41 -0.36
N ALA A 71 -2.13 -13.60 0.47
CA ALA A 71 -2.23 -13.86 1.90
C ALA A 71 -3.00 -15.14 2.21
N LEU A 72 -4.07 -15.45 1.47
CA LEU A 72 -4.84 -16.69 1.66
C LEU A 72 -4.12 -17.96 1.15
N SER A 73 -3.19 -17.81 0.21
CA SER A 73 -2.30 -18.90 -0.21
C SER A 73 -0.97 -18.94 0.55
N PHE A 74 -0.76 -18.04 1.49
CA PHE A 74 0.46 -17.97 2.29
C PHE A 74 0.64 -19.23 3.13
N THR A 75 1.85 -19.75 3.11
CA THR A 75 2.30 -20.91 3.89
C THR A 75 3.60 -20.56 4.61
N LEU A 76 3.92 -21.24 5.70
CA LEU A 76 5.13 -20.93 6.49
C LEU A 76 6.43 -21.21 5.73
N ASN A 77 6.43 -22.13 4.78
CA ASN A 77 7.62 -22.40 3.96
C ASN A 77 8.01 -21.24 3.04
N MET A 78 7.14 -20.25 2.86
CA MET A 78 7.45 -18.99 2.14
C MET A 78 8.31 -18.04 2.97
N VAL A 79 8.41 -18.27 4.29
CA VAL A 79 9.22 -17.44 5.20
C VAL A 79 10.65 -17.95 5.22
N ARG A 80 11.62 -17.05 5.01
CA ARG A 80 13.05 -17.30 5.16
C ARG A 80 13.64 -16.12 5.90
N ASP A 81 14.18 -16.37 7.08
CA ASP A 81 14.64 -15.33 8.00
C ASP A 81 13.49 -14.33 8.27
N ASN A 82 13.64 -13.06 7.89
CA ASN A 82 12.60 -12.04 7.99
C ASN A 82 12.02 -11.65 6.62
N ASP A 83 12.09 -12.55 5.65
CA ASP A 83 11.59 -12.33 4.29
C ASP A 83 10.45 -13.29 3.96
N ILE A 84 9.43 -12.78 3.27
CA ILE A 84 8.37 -13.60 2.68
C ILE A 84 8.56 -13.63 1.16
N ARG A 85 8.68 -14.83 0.59
CA ARG A 85 8.85 -15.06 -0.84
C ARG A 85 7.51 -15.36 -1.50
N ILE A 86 7.07 -14.48 -2.40
CA ILE A 86 5.80 -14.61 -3.13
C ILE A 86 6.09 -14.95 -4.58
N ILE A 87 5.47 -16.02 -5.07
CA ILE A 87 5.50 -16.36 -6.49
C ILE A 87 4.32 -15.67 -7.18
N GLY A 88 4.62 -14.69 -8.02
CA GLY A 88 3.63 -13.93 -8.78
C GLY A 88 3.27 -14.58 -10.13
N LYS A 89 2.48 -13.85 -10.93
CA LYS A 89 2.09 -14.28 -12.28
C LYS A 89 3.34 -14.52 -13.15
N GLY A 90 3.37 -15.65 -13.85
CA GLY A 90 4.51 -16.00 -14.71
C GLY A 90 5.74 -16.52 -13.95
N GLY A 91 5.59 -16.98 -12.70
CA GLY A 91 6.70 -17.55 -11.91
C GLY A 91 7.68 -16.51 -11.34
N LYS A 92 7.43 -15.23 -11.52
CA LYS A 92 8.29 -14.17 -10.95
C LYS A 92 8.22 -14.21 -9.42
N VAL A 93 9.36 -14.38 -8.78
CA VAL A 93 9.48 -14.31 -7.33
C VAL A 93 9.73 -12.87 -6.91
N ARG A 94 8.97 -12.37 -5.93
CA ARG A 94 9.31 -11.17 -5.19
C ARG A 94 9.53 -11.49 -3.73
N VAL A 95 10.41 -10.75 -3.11
CA VAL A 95 10.77 -10.86 -1.69
C VAL A 95 10.20 -9.65 -0.97
N ILE A 96 9.49 -9.90 0.11
CA ILE A 96 8.92 -8.84 0.96
C ILE A 96 9.60 -8.95 2.32
N PRO A 97 10.51 -8.01 2.67
CA PRO A 97 11.06 -7.92 4.01
C PRO A 97 9.94 -7.64 5.04
N VAL A 98 9.95 -8.35 6.14
CA VAL A 98 8.91 -8.25 7.17
C VAL A 98 9.58 -8.02 8.53
N LYS A 99 8.95 -7.20 9.38
CA LYS A 99 9.45 -6.99 10.74
C LYS A 99 9.50 -8.34 11.49
N SER A 100 10.60 -8.59 12.20
CA SER A 100 10.82 -9.83 12.97
C SER A 100 9.69 -10.17 13.92
N GLN A 101 9.04 -9.16 14.52
CA GLN A 101 7.88 -9.35 15.36
C GLN A 101 6.72 -10.06 14.64
N VAL A 102 6.43 -9.69 13.39
CA VAL A 102 5.36 -10.33 12.60
C VAL A 102 5.69 -11.79 12.33
N VAL A 103 6.95 -12.07 11.98
CA VAL A 103 7.44 -13.45 11.76
C VAL A 103 7.33 -14.27 13.05
N THR A 104 7.74 -13.72 14.18
CA THR A 104 7.64 -14.38 15.49
C THR A 104 6.18 -14.71 15.84
N GLU A 105 5.25 -13.79 15.62
CA GLU A 105 3.81 -14.01 15.86
C GLU A 105 3.24 -15.12 14.97
N LEU A 106 3.64 -15.17 13.69
CA LEU A 106 3.21 -16.24 12.77
C LEU A 106 3.70 -17.60 13.24
N TYR A 107 4.99 -17.74 13.59
CA TYR A 107 5.54 -18.99 14.09
C TYR A 107 4.90 -19.41 15.42
N ALA A 108 4.75 -18.49 16.37
CA ALA A 108 4.12 -18.78 17.66
C ALA A 108 2.69 -19.28 17.50
N TYR A 109 1.91 -18.65 16.60
CA TYR A 109 0.56 -19.11 16.29
C TYR A 109 0.56 -20.49 15.63
N ALA A 110 1.43 -20.73 14.68
CA ALA A 110 1.53 -22.01 13.98
C ALA A 110 1.91 -23.15 14.92
N MET A 111 2.89 -22.96 15.79
CA MET A 111 3.30 -23.92 16.80
C MET A 111 2.15 -24.25 17.77
N LYS A 112 1.47 -23.22 18.29
CA LYS A 112 0.36 -23.39 19.21
C LYS A 112 -0.82 -24.15 18.60
N ASN A 113 -1.04 -24.03 17.29
CA ASN A 113 -2.19 -24.62 16.59
C ASN A 113 -1.78 -25.83 15.73
N HIS A 114 -0.55 -26.31 15.83
CA HIS A 114 -0.02 -27.47 15.09
C HIS A 114 -0.24 -27.33 13.57
N LEU A 115 -0.02 -26.13 13.02
CA LEU A 115 -0.20 -25.87 11.60
C LEU A 115 0.89 -26.53 10.77
N ASP A 116 0.49 -27.15 9.67
CA ASP A 116 1.43 -27.70 8.70
C ASP A 116 2.18 -26.58 7.97
N TYR A 117 3.49 -26.79 7.77
CA TYR A 117 4.41 -25.83 7.18
C TYR A 117 4.11 -25.52 5.71
N TYR A 118 3.48 -26.45 5.00
CA TYR A 118 3.19 -26.38 3.58
C TYR A 118 1.73 -26.12 3.23
N TYR A 119 0.84 -26.08 4.24
CA TYR A 119 -0.59 -25.78 4.02
C TYR A 119 -0.91 -24.29 4.19
N PRO A 120 -1.99 -23.82 3.53
CA PRO A 120 -2.45 -22.44 3.68
C PRO A 120 -2.67 -22.06 5.14
N PHE A 121 -1.95 -21.04 5.60
CA PHE A 121 -1.90 -20.63 6.99
C PHE A 121 -3.27 -20.23 7.55
N PHE A 122 -4.05 -19.49 6.78
CA PHE A 122 -5.32 -18.92 7.25
C PHE A 122 -6.53 -19.81 7.01
N ASN A 123 -6.48 -20.72 6.10
CA ASN A 123 -7.53 -21.69 5.75
C ASN A 123 -8.95 -21.10 5.75
N ILE A 124 -9.14 -19.97 5.07
CA ILE A 124 -10.43 -19.30 4.85
C ILE A 124 -10.57 -18.86 3.40
N THR A 125 -11.81 -18.71 2.95
CA THR A 125 -12.10 -18.20 1.62
C THR A 125 -12.00 -16.66 1.56
N ARG A 126 -11.86 -16.11 0.35
CA ARG A 126 -11.89 -14.67 0.10
C ARG A 126 -13.18 -14.02 0.63
N SER A 127 -14.32 -14.68 0.44
CA SER A 127 -15.62 -14.19 0.94
C SER A 127 -15.67 -14.17 2.47
N GLN A 128 -15.07 -15.18 3.13
CA GLN A 128 -14.95 -15.18 4.59
C GLN A 128 -14.04 -14.04 5.08
N ALA A 129 -12.87 -13.85 4.45
CA ALA A 129 -11.98 -12.74 4.80
C ALA A 129 -12.68 -11.38 4.66
N HIS A 130 -13.48 -11.19 3.60
CA HIS A 130 -14.25 -9.96 3.42
C HIS A 130 -15.31 -9.76 4.50
N ARG A 131 -16.06 -10.81 4.86
CA ARG A 131 -17.04 -10.74 5.95
C ARG A 131 -16.39 -10.42 7.31
N LEU A 132 -15.23 -11.04 7.60
CA LEU A 132 -14.47 -10.77 8.81
C LEU A 132 -13.98 -9.32 8.86
N LEU A 133 -13.44 -8.82 7.75
CA LEU A 133 -13.01 -7.44 7.65
C LEU A 133 -14.15 -6.46 7.96
N ASN A 134 -15.32 -6.63 7.33
CA ASN A 134 -16.48 -5.76 7.60
C ASN A 134 -16.96 -5.84 9.05
N LYS A 135 -16.94 -7.05 9.65
CA LYS A 135 -17.26 -7.24 11.07
C LYS A 135 -16.34 -6.42 11.97
N TYR A 136 -15.01 -6.53 11.76
CA TYR A 136 -14.03 -5.84 12.60
C TYR A 136 -13.95 -4.35 12.32
N ALA A 137 -14.10 -3.91 11.06
CA ALA A 137 -14.21 -2.50 10.74
C ALA A 137 -15.39 -1.83 11.43
N LYS A 138 -16.57 -2.50 11.43
CA LYS A 138 -17.74 -2.02 12.18
C LYS A 138 -17.47 -1.96 13.69
N ALA A 139 -16.82 -2.97 14.25
CA ALA A 139 -16.45 -3.00 15.67
C ALA A 139 -15.42 -1.90 16.02
N ALA A 140 -14.57 -1.51 15.08
CA ALA A 140 -13.62 -0.41 15.18
C ALA A 140 -14.24 0.98 14.92
N GLY A 141 -15.57 1.08 14.70
CA GLY A 141 -16.25 2.35 14.44
C GLY A 141 -16.10 2.89 13.02
N ILE A 142 -15.56 2.10 12.08
CA ILE A 142 -15.40 2.51 10.68
C ILE A 142 -16.71 2.28 9.94
N THR A 143 -17.37 3.37 9.52
CA THR A 143 -18.70 3.36 8.90
C THR A 143 -18.67 3.30 7.36
N ARG A 144 -17.53 3.67 6.74
CA ARG A 144 -17.36 3.60 5.28
C ARG A 144 -17.19 2.15 4.82
N PRO A 145 -17.54 1.84 3.56
CA PRO A 145 -17.29 0.52 3.00
C PRO A 145 -15.80 0.16 3.04
N VAL A 146 -15.48 -1.08 3.47
CA VAL A 146 -14.11 -1.57 3.51
C VAL A 146 -13.95 -2.87 2.71
N HIS A 147 -12.83 -3.02 2.05
CA HIS A 147 -12.43 -4.25 1.38
C HIS A 147 -10.93 -4.51 1.55
N CYS A 148 -10.50 -5.77 1.43
CA CYS A 148 -9.12 -6.16 1.77
C CYS A 148 -8.05 -5.41 0.97
N HIS A 149 -8.38 -4.89 -0.22
CA HIS A 149 -7.43 -4.14 -1.04
C HIS A 149 -7.06 -2.78 -0.43
N LEU A 150 -7.92 -2.24 0.46
CA LEU A 150 -7.64 -1.00 1.19
C LEU A 150 -6.41 -1.12 2.11
N PHE A 151 -6.13 -2.31 2.64
CA PHE A 151 -4.87 -2.57 3.38
C PHE A 151 -3.65 -2.35 2.49
N ARG A 152 -3.70 -2.87 1.26
CA ARG A 152 -2.61 -2.71 0.30
C ARG A 152 -2.44 -1.25 -0.15
N HIS A 153 -3.55 -0.54 -0.36
CA HIS A 153 -3.50 0.89 -0.68
C HIS A 153 -2.94 1.69 0.50
N GLY A 154 -3.40 1.39 1.72
CA GLY A 154 -2.89 2.02 2.94
C GLY A 154 -1.40 1.74 3.17
N PHE A 155 -0.95 0.49 2.99
CA PHE A 155 0.46 0.14 3.01
C PHE A 155 1.27 0.98 2.01
N ALA A 156 0.79 1.07 0.75
CA ALA A 156 1.49 1.80 -0.30
C ALA A 156 1.63 3.29 0.01
N VAL A 157 0.53 3.94 0.43
CA VAL A 157 0.53 5.35 0.79
C VAL A 157 1.44 5.61 2.00
N ASN A 158 1.33 4.77 3.05
CA ASN A 158 2.11 4.91 4.26
C ASN A 158 3.61 4.68 4.01
N PHE A 159 3.96 3.68 3.19
CA PHE A 159 5.34 3.41 2.78
C PHE A 159 5.95 4.60 2.04
N LEU A 160 5.25 5.15 1.04
CA LEU A 160 5.72 6.31 0.29
C LEU A 160 5.86 7.57 1.17
N ARG A 161 4.92 7.81 2.09
CA ARG A 161 5.01 8.93 3.04
C ARG A 161 6.27 8.88 3.89
N GLN A 162 6.67 7.68 4.30
CA GLN A 162 7.83 7.49 5.17
C GLN A 162 9.15 7.45 4.42
N THR A 163 9.17 6.95 3.17
CA THR A 163 10.41 6.66 2.46
C THR A 163 10.65 7.52 1.22
N GLY A 164 9.59 8.07 0.63
CA GLY A 164 9.65 8.76 -0.67
C GLY A 164 10.01 7.84 -1.85
N ASN A 165 10.26 6.55 -1.62
CA ASN A 165 10.86 5.65 -2.61
C ASN A 165 9.81 4.82 -3.37
N ILE A 166 9.42 5.34 -4.55
CA ILE A 166 8.45 4.68 -5.43
C ILE A 166 8.98 3.38 -6.06
N VAL A 167 10.29 3.29 -6.29
CA VAL A 167 10.91 2.10 -6.91
C VAL A 167 10.84 0.93 -5.94
N TYR A 168 11.23 1.12 -4.69
CA TYR A 168 11.09 0.07 -3.66
C TYR A 168 9.64 -0.33 -3.44
N LEU A 169 8.71 0.62 -3.47
CA LEU A 169 7.29 0.29 -3.37
C LEU A 169 6.82 -0.57 -4.55
N GLN A 170 7.25 -0.26 -5.78
CA GLN A 170 6.92 -1.05 -6.97
C GLN A 170 7.38 -2.51 -6.79
N ASP A 171 8.61 -2.72 -6.33
CA ASP A 171 9.19 -4.05 -6.10
C ASP A 171 8.42 -4.81 -5.02
N LEU A 172 8.16 -4.17 -3.87
CA LEU A 172 7.40 -4.77 -2.76
C LEU A 172 5.99 -5.19 -3.19
N LEU A 173 5.32 -4.36 -3.97
CA LEU A 173 3.98 -4.65 -4.47
C LEU A 173 3.99 -5.64 -5.65
N GLY A 174 5.11 -5.82 -6.34
CA GLY A 174 5.21 -6.64 -7.54
C GLY A 174 4.37 -6.07 -8.69
N HIS A 175 4.48 -4.77 -8.92
CA HIS A 175 3.86 -4.09 -10.06
C HIS A 175 4.78 -4.18 -11.28
N ASN A 176 4.26 -4.69 -12.40
CA ASN A 176 5.02 -4.77 -13.65
C ASN A 176 5.30 -3.39 -14.28
N SER A 177 4.53 -2.37 -13.90
CA SER A 177 4.68 -0.99 -14.39
C SER A 177 4.65 -0.01 -13.24
N ILE A 178 5.52 0.98 -13.31
CA ILE A 178 5.60 2.09 -12.35
C ILE A 178 4.30 2.92 -12.38
N GLU A 179 3.62 2.99 -13.54
CA GLU A 179 2.35 3.68 -13.68
C GLU A 179 1.30 3.17 -12.67
N THR A 180 1.28 1.87 -12.40
CA THR A 180 0.38 1.28 -11.40
C THR A 180 0.72 1.77 -9.98
N THR A 181 1.96 2.17 -9.72
CA THR A 181 2.42 2.65 -8.42
C THR A 181 2.28 4.18 -8.29
N ARG A 182 2.31 4.91 -9.43
CA ARG A 182 2.18 6.38 -9.44
C ARG A 182 0.88 6.90 -8.84
N ILE A 183 -0.19 6.11 -8.84
CA ILE A 183 -1.46 6.48 -8.22
C ILE A 183 -1.31 6.83 -6.72
N TYR A 184 -0.31 6.26 -6.04
CA TYR A 184 -0.06 6.51 -4.62
C TYR A 184 0.77 7.77 -4.36
N VAL A 185 1.50 8.28 -5.35
CA VAL A 185 2.41 9.43 -5.19
C VAL A 185 1.66 10.67 -4.71
N ARG A 186 0.50 10.95 -5.32
CA ARG A 186 -0.33 12.11 -4.93
C ARG A 186 -0.85 12.04 -3.49
N ALA A 187 -1.10 10.82 -2.99
CA ALA A 187 -1.57 10.63 -1.62
C ALA A 187 -0.46 10.76 -0.59
N ALA A 188 0.74 10.43 -1.00
CA ALA A 188 1.83 10.18 -0.07
C ALA A 188 2.82 11.33 0.01
N LEU A 189 3.13 11.95 -1.12
CA LEU A 189 4.19 12.95 -1.19
C LEU A 189 3.63 14.37 -1.13
N PRO A 190 4.36 15.30 -0.51
CA PRO A 190 3.99 16.72 -0.50
C PRO A 190 3.95 17.27 -1.93
N ASP A 191 3.28 18.41 -2.11
CA ASP A 191 3.29 19.13 -3.38
C ASP A 191 4.75 19.38 -3.81
N VAL A 192 5.01 19.27 -5.11
CA VAL A 192 6.34 19.55 -5.69
C VAL A 192 6.88 20.90 -5.25
N ARG A 193 6.00 21.90 -5.07
CA ARG A 193 6.39 23.23 -4.59
C ARG A 193 6.94 23.19 -3.17
N GLU A 194 6.24 22.50 -2.25
CA GLU A 194 6.70 22.30 -0.87
C GLU A 194 7.99 21.46 -0.81
N ALA A 195 8.13 20.49 -1.71
CA ALA A 195 9.36 19.70 -1.81
C ALA A 195 10.54 20.55 -2.29
N LEU A 196 10.31 21.44 -3.28
CA LEU A 196 11.34 22.32 -3.82
C LEU A 196 11.87 23.34 -2.79
N GLU A 197 11.00 23.83 -1.90
CA GLU A 197 11.39 24.75 -0.82
C GLU A 197 12.38 24.14 0.18
N LYS A 198 12.46 22.80 0.24
CA LYS A 198 13.37 22.05 1.12
C LYS A 198 14.70 21.70 0.47
N VAL A 199 14.88 22.03 -0.82
CA VAL A 199 16.12 21.74 -1.57
C VAL A 199 17.04 22.95 -1.49
N GLU A 200 18.23 22.75 -0.93
CA GLU A 200 19.34 23.71 -1.00
C GLU A 200 20.12 23.46 -2.30
N PHE A 201 20.40 24.54 -3.06
CA PHE A 201 21.16 24.51 -4.29
C PHE A 201 22.56 25.11 -4.11
#